data_077ccbdc42433442d0f7e42c4be21a9d
#
_entry.id   077ccbdc42433442d0f7e42c4be21a9d
#
_cell.length_a   1.000
_cell.length_b   1.000
_cell.length_c   1.000
_cell.angle_alpha   90.00
_cell.angle_beta   90.00
_cell.angle_gamma   90.00
#
_symmetry.space_group_name_H-M   'P 1'
#
loop_
_entity.id
_entity.type
_entity.pdbx_description
1 polymer ?
#
loop_
_entity_poly.entity_id
_entity_poly.type
_entity_poly.pdbx_seq_one_letter_code
_entity_poly.pdbx_strand_id
1 'polypeptide(L)'
;MSSAQKKVIVRRFTGETLPGYLPLSDFVRNRSIDLLDLSGRVIPLLLNDVKHVCYVRDFNLNDSFNPERLSRRTFLAKPRTEGLWVRMTFRGGDVLEGLAPIDITLTDDLIQDEGLQVTPPDTRSNAQRIFVPRSSLTELQLVAVITSPSRKKPLPAASVPSLQEDLFEDLAPTNIRPN
;
A
#
# COMPACT_ATOMS: atom_id res chain seq x y z
N MET A 1 25.68 3.82 8.18
CA MET A 1 25.48 2.55 7.46
C MET A 1 25.07 2.87 6.03
N SER A 2 25.80 2.36 5.03
CA SER A 2 25.45 2.61 3.63
C SER A 2 24.17 1.81 3.31
N SER A 3 23.07 2.49 3.14
CA SER A 3 21.81 1.87 2.68
C SER A 3 22.01 1.31 1.28
N ALA A 4 21.62 0.04 1.07
CA ALA A 4 21.78 -0.60 -0.23
C ALA A 4 21.01 0.14 -1.32
N GLN A 5 21.73 0.63 -2.33
CA GLN A 5 21.15 1.31 -3.48
C GLN A 5 20.37 0.33 -4.35
N LYS A 6 19.16 0.72 -4.75
CA LYS A 6 18.27 -0.07 -5.62
C LYS A 6 18.07 0.62 -6.94
N LYS A 7 17.92 -0.15 -8.01
CA LYS A 7 17.58 0.35 -9.34
C LYS A 7 16.20 1.01 -9.31
N VAL A 8 16.12 2.23 -9.80
CA VAL A 8 14.85 2.96 -9.92
C VAL A 8 14.71 3.60 -11.29
N ILE A 9 13.46 3.82 -11.67
CA ILE A 9 13.08 4.66 -12.80
C ILE A 9 12.19 5.75 -12.25
N VAL A 10 12.65 6.98 -12.33
CA VAL A 10 11.88 8.16 -11.95
C VAL A 10 11.12 8.67 -13.17
N ARG A 11 9.81 8.81 -13.05
CA ARG A 11 8.96 9.42 -14.07
C ARG A 11 8.57 10.82 -13.64
N ARG A 12 8.84 11.79 -14.50
CA ARG A 12 8.45 13.19 -14.32
C ARG A 12 7.10 13.49 -14.95
N PHE A 13 6.46 14.58 -14.54
CA PHE A 13 5.22 15.06 -15.17
C PHE A 13 5.43 15.51 -16.60
N THR A 14 6.64 15.87 -17.00
CA THR A 14 7.02 16.17 -18.39
C THR A 14 6.98 14.95 -19.32
N GLY A 15 6.81 13.74 -18.76
CA GLY A 15 6.92 12.47 -19.50
C GLY A 15 8.32 11.90 -19.56
N GLU A 16 9.33 12.67 -19.12
CA GLU A 16 10.72 12.21 -19.06
C GLU A 16 10.88 11.08 -18.04
N THR A 17 11.74 10.11 -18.37
CA THR A 17 12.14 9.00 -17.51
C THR A 17 13.61 9.05 -17.21
N LEU A 18 13.97 8.96 -15.93
CA LEU A 18 15.35 9.01 -15.45
C LEU A 18 15.68 7.69 -14.74
N PRO A 19 16.53 6.82 -15.33
CA PRO A 19 17.04 5.65 -14.65
C PRO A 19 18.16 6.02 -13.69
N GLY A 20 18.23 5.33 -12.55
CA GLY A 20 19.26 5.58 -11.54
C GLY A 20 19.11 4.69 -10.32
N TYR A 21 19.72 5.13 -9.22
CA TYR A 21 19.76 4.39 -7.97
C TYR A 21 19.27 5.24 -6.82
N LEU A 22 18.46 4.64 -5.95
CA LEU A 22 18.01 5.23 -4.69
C LEU A 22 18.02 4.18 -3.56
N PRO A 23 18.18 4.59 -2.29
CA PRO A 23 17.89 3.70 -1.18
C PRO A 23 16.39 3.40 -1.08
N LEU A 24 15.99 2.41 -0.28
CA LEU A 24 14.59 2.05 -0.08
C LEU A 24 13.83 3.00 0.86
N SER A 25 14.56 3.65 1.76
CA SER A 25 14.03 4.57 2.76
C SER A 25 14.91 5.81 2.86
N ASP A 26 14.39 6.86 3.47
CA ASP A 26 15.12 8.11 3.81
C ASP A 26 15.79 8.81 2.62
N PHE A 27 15.20 8.63 1.42
CA PHE A 27 15.74 9.24 0.19
C PHE A 27 15.10 10.59 -0.16
N VAL A 28 14.01 10.96 0.53
CA VAL A 28 13.40 12.28 0.41
C VAL A 28 13.99 13.20 1.46
N ARG A 29 14.52 14.36 1.04
CA ARG A 29 15.07 15.39 1.92
C ARG A 29 14.68 16.76 1.41
N ASN A 30 14.11 17.58 2.27
CA ASN A 30 13.71 18.95 1.91
C ASN A 30 12.89 19.02 0.60
N ARG A 31 11.94 18.11 0.43
CA ARG A 31 11.11 17.98 -0.80
C ARG A 31 11.91 17.73 -2.06
N SER A 32 13.08 17.11 -1.94
CA SER A 32 13.95 16.73 -3.05
C SER A 32 14.39 15.28 -2.92
N ILE A 33 14.70 14.67 -4.05
CA ILE A 33 15.30 13.34 -4.17
C ILE A 33 16.66 13.49 -4.82
N ASP A 34 17.70 12.93 -4.23
CA ASP A 34 19.03 12.88 -4.79
C ASP A 34 19.22 11.57 -5.56
N LEU A 35 18.90 11.58 -6.87
CA LEU A 35 19.04 10.42 -7.74
C LEU A 35 20.50 10.23 -8.16
N LEU A 36 21.08 9.06 -7.86
CA LEU A 36 22.37 8.66 -8.43
C LEU A 36 22.14 8.12 -9.86
N ASP A 37 22.57 8.84 -10.87
CA ASP A 37 22.41 8.44 -12.26
C ASP A 37 23.33 7.28 -12.68
N LEU A 38 23.17 6.78 -13.90
CA LEU A 38 23.99 5.69 -14.42
C LEU A 38 25.45 6.07 -14.67
N SER A 39 25.77 7.36 -14.71
CA SER A 39 27.14 7.90 -14.85
C SER A 39 27.83 8.12 -13.50
N GLY A 40 27.12 7.85 -12.39
CA GLY A 40 27.64 8.06 -11.03
C GLY A 40 27.50 9.50 -10.52
N ARG A 41 26.71 10.35 -11.19
CA ARG A 41 26.43 11.72 -10.75
C ARG A 41 25.13 11.77 -9.96
N VAL A 42 25.06 12.65 -8.99
CA VAL A 42 23.86 12.92 -8.21
C VAL A 42 23.05 14.01 -8.91
N ILE A 43 21.79 13.70 -9.21
CA ILE A 43 20.81 14.61 -9.83
C ILE A 43 19.75 14.95 -8.78
N PRO A 44 19.68 16.21 -8.30
CA PRO A 44 18.62 16.63 -7.41
C PRO A 44 17.30 16.78 -8.19
N LEU A 45 16.23 16.14 -7.71
CA LEU A 45 14.91 16.18 -8.31
C LEU A 45 13.91 16.73 -7.29
N LEU A 46 13.22 17.80 -7.64
CA LEU A 46 12.13 18.33 -6.80
C LEU A 46 10.93 17.38 -6.82
N LEU A 47 10.38 17.07 -5.65
CA LEU A 47 9.21 16.17 -5.56
C LEU A 47 8.02 16.65 -6.39
N ASN A 48 7.85 17.96 -6.53
CA ASN A 48 6.77 18.53 -7.34
C ASN A 48 6.87 18.20 -8.83
N ASP A 49 8.07 17.90 -9.32
CA ASP A 49 8.29 17.52 -10.73
C ASP A 49 8.19 15.99 -10.93
N VAL A 50 8.30 15.24 -9.86
CA VAL A 50 8.26 13.78 -9.88
C VAL A 50 6.82 13.30 -9.85
N LYS A 51 6.43 12.49 -10.83
CA LYS A 51 5.13 11.82 -10.85
C LYS A 51 5.14 10.58 -9.96
N HIS A 52 6.09 9.69 -10.17
CA HIS A 52 6.34 8.53 -9.33
C HIS A 52 7.75 7.99 -9.53
N VAL A 53 8.21 7.16 -8.57
CA VAL A 53 9.48 6.44 -8.62
C VAL A 53 9.18 4.96 -8.60
N CYS A 54 9.56 4.22 -9.65
CA CYS A 54 9.43 2.77 -9.72
C CYS A 54 10.73 2.10 -9.32
N TYR A 55 10.73 1.29 -8.26
CA TYR A 55 11.81 0.35 -7.95
C TYR A 55 11.70 -0.84 -8.88
N VAL A 56 12.74 -1.07 -9.69
CA VAL A 56 12.70 -2.02 -10.80
C VAL A 56 13.72 -3.13 -10.66
N ARG A 57 13.44 -4.27 -11.30
CA ARG A 57 14.39 -5.38 -11.41
C ARG A 57 15.51 -5.03 -12.39
N ASP A 58 15.12 -4.40 -13.50
CA ASP A 58 16.05 -3.98 -14.55
C ASP A 58 15.66 -2.62 -15.12
N PHE A 59 16.66 -1.87 -15.64
CA PHE A 59 16.41 -0.55 -16.20
C PHE A 59 15.64 -0.58 -17.51
N ASN A 60 15.71 -1.70 -18.25
CA ASN A 60 15.02 -1.91 -19.53
C ASN A 60 15.22 -0.72 -20.50
N LEU A 61 16.46 -0.30 -20.67
CA LEU A 61 16.85 0.91 -21.42
C LEU A 61 16.45 0.87 -22.89
N ASN A 62 16.09 -0.30 -23.44
CA ASN A 62 15.62 -0.48 -24.79
C ASN A 62 14.17 0.01 -25.00
N ASP A 63 13.40 0.18 -23.92
CA ASP A 63 12.03 0.66 -23.93
C ASP A 63 11.99 2.08 -23.37
N SER A 64 12.04 3.08 -24.23
CA SER A 64 12.02 4.50 -23.83
C SER A 64 10.65 4.97 -23.36
N PHE A 65 9.56 4.27 -23.71
CA PHE A 65 8.21 4.67 -23.36
C PHE A 65 7.72 4.08 -22.05
N ASN A 66 8.05 2.83 -21.76
CA ASN A 66 7.60 2.11 -20.57
C ASN A 66 8.70 1.23 -19.98
N PRO A 67 9.85 1.80 -19.60
CA PRO A 67 10.97 1.03 -19.06
C PRO A 67 10.59 0.30 -17.76
N GLU A 68 9.67 0.85 -16.98
CA GLU A 68 9.12 0.22 -15.78
C GLU A 68 8.20 -0.97 -16.07
N ARG A 69 7.77 -1.16 -17.33
CA ARG A 69 6.82 -2.19 -17.78
C ARG A 69 5.58 -2.30 -16.90
N LEU A 70 5.06 -1.16 -16.49
CA LEU A 70 3.83 -1.06 -15.73
C LEU A 70 2.63 -1.24 -16.69
N SER A 71 2.29 -2.50 -17.00
CA SER A 71 1.22 -2.84 -17.97
C SER A 71 -0.17 -2.71 -17.39
N ARG A 72 -0.32 -2.86 -16.07
CA ARG A 72 -1.59 -2.73 -15.36
C ARG A 72 -1.50 -1.64 -14.31
N ARG A 73 -2.48 -0.75 -14.33
CA ARG A 73 -2.58 0.35 -13.37
C ARG A 73 -3.66 0.12 -12.32
N THR A 74 -4.55 -0.87 -12.54
CA THR A 74 -5.64 -1.23 -11.63
C THR A 74 -5.65 -2.73 -11.39
N PHE A 75 -6.18 -3.15 -10.23
CA PHE A 75 -6.37 -4.56 -9.94
C PHE A 75 -7.57 -5.11 -10.72
N LEU A 76 -7.39 -6.26 -11.38
CA LEU A 76 -8.48 -6.95 -12.08
C LEU A 76 -9.41 -7.69 -11.13
N ALA A 77 -8.92 -8.02 -9.94
CA ALA A 77 -9.64 -8.71 -8.89
C ALA A 77 -9.10 -8.27 -7.52
N LYS A 78 -9.82 -8.60 -6.46
CA LYS A 78 -9.37 -8.34 -5.09
C LYS A 78 -7.96 -8.90 -4.86
N PRO A 79 -7.00 -8.07 -4.38
CA PRO A 79 -5.66 -8.52 -4.05
C PRO A 79 -5.68 -9.67 -3.02
N ARG A 80 -4.74 -10.61 -3.15
CA ARG A 80 -4.60 -11.74 -2.22
C ARG A 80 -3.61 -11.46 -1.08
N THR A 81 -2.69 -10.53 -1.31
CA THR A 81 -1.71 -10.09 -0.31
C THR A 81 -2.38 -9.10 0.64
N GLU A 82 -2.08 -9.18 1.94
CA GLU A 82 -2.59 -8.21 2.90
C GLU A 82 -2.01 -6.81 2.64
N GLY A 83 -2.81 -5.79 2.89
CA GLY A 83 -2.44 -4.39 2.67
C GLY A 83 -3.65 -3.48 2.61
N LEU A 84 -3.38 -2.20 2.48
CA LEU A 84 -4.38 -1.20 2.18
C LEU A 84 -4.47 -1.07 0.66
N TRP A 85 -5.60 -1.47 0.08
CA TRP A 85 -5.84 -1.24 -1.34
C TRP A 85 -6.23 0.20 -1.54
N VAL A 86 -5.34 0.96 -2.17
CA VAL A 86 -5.52 2.38 -2.44
C VAL A 86 -5.64 2.64 -3.93
N ARG A 87 -6.45 3.64 -4.27
CA ARG A 87 -6.55 4.22 -5.61
C ARG A 87 -6.06 5.65 -5.55
N MET A 88 -5.13 5.99 -6.41
CA MET A 88 -4.44 7.27 -6.47
C MET A 88 -4.74 7.95 -7.79
N THR A 89 -5.26 9.18 -7.77
CA THR A 89 -5.44 10.01 -8.95
C THR A 89 -4.34 11.06 -8.99
N PHE A 90 -3.54 11.06 -10.05
CA PHE A 90 -2.46 12.02 -10.25
C PHE A 90 -3.00 13.36 -10.79
N ARG A 91 -2.22 14.42 -10.62
CA ARG A 91 -2.53 15.76 -11.15
C ARG A 91 -2.77 15.78 -12.68
N GLY A 92 -2.24 14.81 -13.42
CA GLY A 92 -2.48 14.63 -14.86
C GLY A 92 -3.77 13.86 -15.19
N GLY A 93 -4.58 13.48 -14.20
CA GLY A 93 -5.82 12.70 -14.38
C GLY A 93 -5.61 11.18 -14.48
N ASP A 94 -4.36 10.72 -14.55
CA ASP A 94 -4.07 9.27 -14.53
C ASP A 94 -4.43 8.65 -13.19
N VAL A 95 -4.82 7.39 -13.24
CA VAL A 95 -5.14 6.59 -12.05
C VAL A 95 -4.14 5.45 -11.90
N LEU A 96 -3.72 5.19 -10.67
CA LEU A 96 -2.93 4.03 -10.27
C LEU A 96 -3.51 3.44 -9.00
N GLU A 97 -3.70 2.13 -8.99
CA GLU A 97 -3.99 1.38 -7.77
C GLU A 97 -2.73 0.70 -7.25
N GLY A 98 -2.70 0.45 -5.95
CA GLY A 98 -1.61 -0.27 -5.32
C GLY A 98 -2.00 -0.80 -3.96
N LEU A 99 -1.16 -1.67 -3.42
CA LEU A 99 -1.24 -2.12 -2.04
C LEU A 99 -0.20 -1.39 -1.19
N ALA A 100 -0.65 -0.58 -0.26
CA ALA A 100 0.19 0.00 0.77
C ALA A 100 0.29 -0.95 1.97
N PRO A 101 1.37 -0.89 2.77
CA PRO A 101 1.50 -1.66 4.00
C PRO A 101 0.41 -1.30 5.02
N ILE A 102 0.00 -2.29 5.84
CA ILE A 102 -0.89 -2.05 6.99
C ILE A 102 -0.01 -1.72 8.19
N ASP A 103 0.49 -0.52 8.27
CA ASP A 103 1.23 -0.05 9.44
C ASP A 103 0.96 1.44 9.68
N ILE A 104 1.39 1.91 10.84
CA ILE A 104 1.19 3.30 11.27
C ILE A 104 2.09 4.25 10.46
N THR A 105 3.20 3.76 9.89
CA THR A 105 4.14 4.57 9.13
C THR A 105 3.51 5.17 7.87
N LEU A 106 2.47 4.53 7.30
CA LEU A 106 1.68 5.08 6.21
C LEU A 106 1.12 6.46 6.55
N THR A 107 0.59 6.61 7.76
CA THR A 107 0.00 7.88 8.21
C THR A 107 1.08 8.93 8.45
N ASP A 108 2.21 8.51 9.00
CA ASP A 108 3.35 9.39 9.25
C ASP A 108 3.98 9.87 7.94
N ASP A 109 4.18 8.98 6.96
CA ASP A 109 4.69 9.31 5.63
C ASP A 109 3.79 10.30 4.89
N LEU A 110 2.46 10.17 5.04
CA LEU A 110 1.49 11.11 4.48
C LEU A 110 1.47 12.46 5.22
N ILE A 111 1.65 12.45 6.54
CA ILE A 111 1.68 13.66 7.36
C ILE A 111 2.97 14.45 7.12
N GLN A 112 4.10 13.77 6.97
CA GLN A 112 5.39 14.38 6.69
C GLN A 112 5.52 14.92 5.26
N ASP A 113 4.47 14.80 4.45
CA ASP A 113 4.37 15.34 3.09
C ASP A 113 5.37 14.68 2.10
N GLU A 114 5.83 13.48 2.39
CA GLU A 114 6.80 12.79 1.55
C GLU A 114 6.13 12.03 0.43
N GLY A 115 5.28 11.06 0.75
CA GLY A 115 4.60 10.23 -0.23
C GLY A 115 4.31 8.82 0.25
N LEU A 116 3.73 8.03 -0.63
CA LEU A 116 3.24 6.69 -0.35
C LEU A 116 4.03 5.64 -1.12
N GLN A 117 4.47 4.58 -0.44
CA GLN A 117 5.02 3.39 -1.10
C GLN A 117 3.94 2.34 -1.30
N VAL A 118 3.78 1.85 -2.53
CA VAL A 118 2.79 0.83 -2.86
C VAL A 118 3.40 -0.29 -3.70
N THR A 119 2.83 -1.48 -3.57
CA THR A 119 3.08 -2.59 -4.50
C THR A 119 2.10 -2.47 -5.67
N PRO A 120 2.59 -2.51 -6.93
CA PRO A 120 1.73 -2.36 -8.11
C PRO A 120 0.78 -3.55 -8.29
N PRO A 121 -0.32 -3.37 -9.08
CA PRO A 121 -1.27 -4.43 -9.38
C PRO A 121 -0.66 -5.62 -10.13
N ASP A 122 0.37 -5.39 -10.93
CA ASP A 122 1.06 -6.41 -11.71
C ASP A 122 2.36 -6.81 -11.05
N THR A 123 2.32 -7.90 -10.26
CA THR A 123 3.51 -8.45 -9.59
C THR A 123 4.54 -9.05 -10.54
N ARG A 124 4.18 -9.29 -11.81
CA ARG A 124 5.08 -9.79 -12.86
C ARG A 124 5.75 -8.67 -13.64
N SER A 125 5.34 -7.42 -13.41
CA SER A 125 5.96 -6.26 -14.05
C SER A 125 7.41 -6.08 -13.61
N ASN A 126 8.15 -5.27 -14.34
CA ASN A 126 9.49 -4.85 -13.96
C ASN A 126 9.50 -4.04 -12.66
N ALA A 127 8.44 -3.25 -12.42
CA ALA A 127 8.26 -2.49 -11.20
C ALA A 127 7.82 -3.39 -10.05
N GLN A 128 8.61 -3.40 -8.97
CA GLN A 128 8.35 -4.19 -7.76
C GLN A 128 7.64 -3.35 -6.67
N ARG A 129 7.97 -2.08 -6.60
CA ARG A 129 7.44 -1.10 -5.66
C ARG A 129 7.40 0.26 -6.32
N ILE A 130 6.42 1.05 -5.98
CA ILE A 130 6.26 2.41 -6.51
C ILE A 130 6.17 3.37 -5.33
N PHE A 131 7.01 4.38 -5.34
CA PHE A 131 6.86 5.54 -4.46
C PHE A 131 6.12 6.63 -5.23
N VAL A 132 5.08 7.17 -4.61
CA VAL A 132 4.23 8.21 -5.17
C VAL A 132 4.29 9.41 -4.25
N PRO A 133 4.93 10.53 -4.66
CA PRO A 133 4.95 11.75 -3.87
C PRO A 133 3.53 12.25 -3.58
N ARG A 134 3.26 12.70 -2.37
CA ARG A 134 1.96 13.29 -2.03
C ARG A 134 1.61 14.47 -2.93
N SER A 135 2.60 15.31 -3.25
CA SER A 135 2.45 16.47 -4.15
C SER A 135 2.04 16.09 -5.57
N SER A 136 2.19 14.83 -5.98
CA SER A 136 1.79 14.35 -7.30
C SER A 136 0.31 13.95 -7.39
N LEU A 137 -0.38 13.83 -6.24
CA LEU A 137 -1.75 13.37 -6.15
C LEU A 137 -2.76 14.52 -6.04
N THR A 138 -3.89 14.34 -6.69
CA THR A 138 -5.11 15.15 -6.46
C THR A 138 -6.09 14.43 -5.54
N GLU A 139 -6.07 13.08 -5.56
CA GLU A 139 -6.98 12.27 -4.75
C GLU A 139 -6.31 10.98 -4.32
N LEU A 140 -6.56 10.57 -3.08
CA LEU A 140 -6.20 9.27 -2.54
C LEU A 140 -7.45 8.63 -1.94
N GLN A 141 -7.88 7.51 -2.51
CA GLN A 141 -9.04 6.75 -2.07
C GLN A 141 -8.61 5.42 -1.45
N LEU A 142 -9.04 5.13 -0.23
CA LEU A 142 -8.94 3.79 0.34
C LEU A 142 -10.09 2.94 -0.23
N VAL A 143 -9.77 1.96 -1.07
CA VAL A 143 -10.75 1.06 -1.69
C VAL A 143 -11.16 -0.04 -0.72
N ALA A 144 -10.18 -0.70 -0.08
CA ALA A 144 -10.43 -1.75 0.89
C ALA A 144 -9.20 -2.03 1.77
N VAL A 145 -9.45 -2.62 2.93
CA VAL A 145 -8.43 -3.24 3.77
C VAL A 145 -8.38 -4.73 3.45
N ILE A 146 -7.25 -5.21 2.97
CA ILE A 146 -7.04 -6.61 2.62
C ILE A 146 -6.35 -7.30 3.77
N THR A 147 -7.05 -8.21 4.45
CA THR A 147 -6.51 -8.99 5.56
C THR A 147 -6.28 -10.44 5.14
N SER A 148 -5.23 -11.06 5.67
CA SER A 148 -4.99 -12.50 5.46
C SER A 148 -6.04 -13.33 6.20
N PRO A 149 -6.59 -14.40 5.59
CA PRO A 149 -7.54 -15.30 6.24
C PRO A 149 -7.00 -15.93 7.54
N SER A 150 -5.69 -16.10 7.63
CA SER A 150 -5.00 -16.70 8.79
C SER A 150 -4.99 -15.81 10.03
N ARG A 151 -5.32 -14.53 9.93
CA ARG A 151 -5.40 -13.59 11.06
C ARG A 151 -6.79 -13.45 11.67
N LYS A 152 -7.80 -14.14 11.17
CA LYS A 152 -9.06 -14.30 11.89
C LYS A 152 -8.76 -15.22 13.10
N LYS A 153 -8.29 -14.65 14.20
CA LYS A 153 -8.39 -15.30 15.49
C LYS A 153 -9.84 -15.70 15.65
N PRO A 154 -10.19 -17.00 15.86
CA PRO A 154 -11.56 -17.34 16.24
C PRO A 154 -11.84 -16.50 17.49
N LEU A 155 -12.88 -15.69 17.47
CA LEU A 155 -13.43 -15.17 18.72
C LEU A 155 -13.59 -16.39 19.62
N PRO A 156 -13.06 -16.37 20.88
CA PRO A 156 -13.38 -17.40 21.82
C PRO A 156 -14.91 -17.47 21.83
N ALA A 157 -15.44 -18.66 21.56
CA ALA A 157 -16.87 -18.91 21.70
C ALA A 157 -17.20 -18.38 23.10
N ALA A 158 -17.99 -17.30 23.15
CA ALA A 158 -18.53 -16.86 24.41
C ALA A 158 -19.25 -18.08 24.95
N SER A 159 -18.71 -18.67 25.99
CA SER A 159 -19.42 -19.61 26.82
C SER A 159 -20.60 -18.83 27.38
N VAL A 160 -21.74 -19.00 26.70
CA VAL A 160 -23.01 -18.56 27.23
C VAL A 160 -23.15 -19.32 28.54
N PRO A 161 -23.13 -18.67 29.72
CA PRO A 161 -23.47 -19.39 30.95
C PRO A 161 -24.89 -19.89 30.72
N SER A 162 -25.09 -21.18 30.93
CA SER A 162 -26.41 -21.83 30.95
C SER A 162 -27.22 -21.29 32.14
N LEU A 163 -27.74 -20.09 32.01
CA LEU A 163 -28.66 -19.45 32.99
C LEU A 163 -30.13 -19.70 32.59
N GLN A 164 -30.41 -20.74 31.80
CA GLN A 164 -31.75 -21.03 31.36
C GLN A 164 -32.36 -22.32 31.93
N GLU A 165 -31.68 -23.04 32.82
CA GLU A 165 -32.26 -24.25 33.43
C GLU A 165 -32.89 -24.02 34.80
N ASP A 166 -32.65 -22.90 35.49
CA ASP A 166 -33.19 -22.66 36.83
C ASP A 166 -34.53 -21.89 36.90
N LEU A 167 -35.15 -21.60 35.75
CA LEU A 167 -36.36 -20.76 35.73
C LEU A 167 -37.68 -21.56 35.67
N PHE A 168 -37.64 -22.90 35.64
CA PHE A 168 -38.84 -23.74 35.52
C PHE A 168 -38.94 -24.84 36.58
N GLU A 169 -38.11 -24.86 37.63
CA GLU A 169 -38.14 -25.91 38.63
C GLU A 169 -39.04 -25.61 39.88
N ASP A 170 -39.65 -24.44 39.96
CA ASP A 170 -40.49 -24.02 41.09
C ASP A 170 -42.00 -24.01 40.87
N LEU A 171 -42.53 -24.88 39.98
CA LEU A 171 -43.98 -25.10 39.88
C LEU A 171 -44.33 -26.58 40.11
N ALA A 172 -44.05 -27.10 41.28
CA ALA A 172 -44.65 -28.35 41.73
C ALA A 172 -46.13 -28.12 42.12
N PRO A 173 -47.10 -28.84 41.59
CA PRO A 173 -48.51 -28.66 41.99
C PRO A 173 -48.75 -29.18 43.40
N THR A 174 -49.26 -28.30 44.24
CA THR A 174 -49.72 -28.63 45.57
C THR A 174 -50.91 -29.56 45.47
N ASN A 175 -50.76 -30.79 45.89
CA ASN A 175 -51.77 -31.82 45.94
C ASN A 175 -52.74 -31.55 47.06
N ILE A 176 -53.91 -30.96 46.78
CA ILE A 176 -55.01 -30.79 47.78
C ILE A 176 -55.86 -32.03 47.70
N ARG A 177 -55.86 -32.87 48.76
CA ARG A 177 -56.85 -33.96 48.96
C ARG A 177 -58.14 -33.34 49.50
N PRO A 178 -59.33 -33.69 48.95
CA PRO A 178 -60.58 -33.42 49.62
C PRO A 178 -60.90 -34.51 50.61
N ASN A 179 -61.51 -34.09 51.71
CA ASN A 179 -62.11 -34.89 52.71
C ASN A 179 -63.56 -35.24 52.29
#